data_df9dbf05964fb70ade66fdfde1612ba9
#
_entry.id   df9dbf05964fb70ade66fdfde1612ba9
#
_cell.length_a   1.000
_cell.length_b   1.000
_cell.length_c   1.000
_cell.angle_alpha   90.00
_cell.angle_beta   90.00
_cell.angle_gamma   90.00
#
_symmetry.space_group_name_H-M   'P 1'
#
loop_
_entity.id
_entity.type
_entity.pdbx_description
1 polymer ?
#
loop_
_entity_poly.entity_id
_entity_poly.type
_entity_poly.pdbx_seq_one_letter_code
_entity_poly.pdbx_strand_id
1 'polypeptide(L)'
;MSMIRKYIWTIETIRSYKKISLEQLSDRYAANESVSGGSPLNRQTLFRWRNDIAEMFGIAIECKHELFYIANPEVLDQSGLTQWLLNTYSTLNSLENSLRVKDRILTEPIPSSELFLNDIIEALKQNRLVRFTYTKFVDGVPNVCTVRPYCVKLFMQRWYLLGYCEERKGLRTYGLDRMTDFSTTDEKFSLPNDFDAEAYFSTHFGISTETYIKCETVTFKAYNPHNCYLRALPLHSSQEEVEKGDGYSVFQVRLRPNYEFYWRLLGMGDKVQILSPEGVRREMMMMIKRIGSLYQKE
;
A
#
# COMPACT_ATOMS: atom_id res chain seq x y z
N MET A 1 1.99 21.60 16.82
CA MET A 1 1.79 21.15 15.41
C MET A 1 2.92 20.22 15.00
N SER A 2 2.61 19.09 14.36
CA SER A 2 3.64 18.08 13.98
C SER A 2 4.60 18.65 12.92
N MET A 3 5.91 18.38 13.10
CA MET A 3 6.95 18.79 12.12
C MET A 3 6.75 18.11 10.78
N ILE A 4 6.29 16.85 10.77
CA ILE A 4 5.99 16.08 9.56
C ILE A 4 5.02 16.84 8.64
N ARG A 5 4.00 17.50 9.19
CA ARG A 5 3.05 18.29 8.43
C ARG A 5 3.71 19.44 7.68
N LYS A 6 4.69 20.10 8.30
CA LYS A 6 5.46 21.18 7.68
C LYS A 6 6.34 20.66 6.55
N TYR A 7 6.95 19.49 6.74
CA TYR A 7 7.79 18.85 5.71
C TYR A 7 6.96 18.46 4.49
N ILE A 8 5.81 17.82 4.70
CA ILE A 8 4.93 17.38 3.61
C ILE A 8 4.39 18.59 2.84
N TRP A 9 3.93 19.61 3.55
CA TRP A 9 3.51 20.87 2.91
C TRP A 9 4.62 21.47 2.04
N THR A 10 5.86 21.46 2.52
CA THR A 10 7.03 21.97 1.80
C THR A 10 7.29 21.15 0.53
N ILE A 11 7.29 19.82 0.64
CA ILE A 11 7.45 18.90 -0.50
C ILE A 11 6.38 19.16 -1.55
N GLU A 12 5.11 19.15 -1.17
CA GLU A 12 3.97 19.32 -2.07
C GLU A 12 3.98 20.71 -2.74
N THR A 13 4.36 21.75 -2.01
CA THR A 13 4.45 23.09 -2.57
C THR A 13 5.57 23.16 -3.62
N ILE A 14 6.77 22.66 -3.32
CA ILE A 14 7.89 22.65 -4.28
C ILE A 14 7.56 21.76 -5.49
N ARG A 15 6.91 20.61 -5.28
CA ARG A 15 6.47 19.71 -6.34
C ARG A 15 5.51 20.41 -7.32
N SER A 16 4.49 21.11 -6.79
CA SER A 16 3.47 21.77 -7.61
C SER A 16 4.01 22.91 -8.44
N TYR A 17 5.01 23.65 -7.93
CA TYR A 17 5.65 24.76 -8.63
C TYR A 17 6.86 24.35 -9.49
N LYS A 18 7.34 23.11 -9.34
CA LYS A 18 8.59 22.56 -9.91
C LYS A 18 9.84 23.34 -9.48
N LYS A 19 9.80 24.67 -9.47
CA LYS A 19 10.85 25.58 -8.96
C LYS A 19 10.19 26.77 -8.28
N ILE A 20 10.67 27.14 -7.09
CA ILE A 20 10.08 28.22 -6.28
C ILE A 20 11.17 28.98 -5.51
N SER A 21 11.06 30.31 -5.42
CA SER A 21 11.98 31.12 -4.59
C SER A 21 11.66 30.99 -3.10
N LEU A 22 12.63 31.35 -2.24
CA LEU A 22 12.40 31.38 -0.79
C LEU A 22 11.28 32.35 -0.41
N GLU A 23 11.24 33.52 -1.04
CA GLU A 23 10.21 34.53 -0.82
C GLU A 23 8.81 33.99 -1.12
N GLN A 24 8.62 33.45 -2.31
CA GLN A 24 7.35 32.83 -2.72
C GLN A 24 6.92 31.67 -1.80
N LEU A 25 7.90 30.84 -1.39
CA LEU A 25 7.63 29.72 -0.49
C LEU A 25 7.24 30.21 0.91
N SER A 26 7.91 31.28 1.41
CA SER A 26 7.63 31.90 2.70
C SER A 26 6.26 32.56 2.74
N ASP A 27 5.87 33.31 1.69
CA ASP A 27 4.57 33.97 1.59
C ASP A 27 3.43 32.94 1.63
N ARG A 28 3.59 31.84 0.87
CA ARG A 28 2.62 30.74 0.85
C ARG A 28 2.56 30.02 2.17
N TYR A 29 3.71 29.84 2.82
CA TYR A 29 3.79 29.23 4.13
C TYR A 29 3.03 30.08 5.16
N ALA A 30 3.29 31.39 5.21
CA ALA A 30 2.61 32.31 6.10
C ALA A 30 1.09 32.38 5.85
N ALA A 31 0.69 32.36 4.59
CA ALA A 31 -0.74 32.34 4.19
C ALA A 31 -1.46 31.04 4.60
N ASN A 32 -0.74 29.95 4.80
CA ASN A 32 -1.30 28.69 5.30
C ASN A 32 -1.23 28.62 6.83
N GLU A 33 -2.14 29.36 7.48
CA GLU A 33 -2.18 29.46 8.95
C GLU A 33 -2.24 28.09 9.65
N SER A 34 -2.90 27.12 9.03
CA SER A 34 -3.02 25.76 9.59
C SER A 34 -1.70 25.01 9.65
N VAL A 35 -0.67 25.43 8.91
CA VAL A 35 0.67 24.82 8.90
C VAL A 35 1.70 25.73 9.55
N SER A 36 1.63 27.03 9.31
CA SER A 36 2.59 28.03 9.76
C SER A 36 2.30 28.64 11.13
N GLY A 37 1.00 28.70 11.50
CA GLY A 37 0.52 29.57 12.56
C GLY A 37 0.68 31.06 12.24
N GLY A 38 0.70 31.42 10.95
CA GLY A 38 0.87 32.80 10.46
C GLY A 38 2.32 33.28 10.41
N SER A 39 3.30 32.43 10.75
CA SER A 39 4.72 32.82 10.79
C SER A 39 5.40 32.61 9.43
N PRO A 40 6.29 33.50 9.00
CA PRO A 40 7.04 33.33 7.76
C PRO A 40 8.10 32.23 7.87
N LEU A 41 8.46 31.62 6.73
CA LEU A 41 9.51 30.63 6.65
C LEU A 41 10.86 31.29 6.35
N ASN A 42 11.79 31.19 7.28
CA ASN A 42 13.13 31.73 7.07
C ASN A 42 14.08 30.69 6.44
N ARG A 43 15.21 31.18 5.89
CA ARG A 43 16.22 30.37 5.19
C ARG A 43 16.84 29.29 6.06
N GLN A 44 17.13 29.60 7.34
CA GLN A 44 17.75 28.62 8.26
C GLN A 44 16.79 27.46 8.57
N THR A 45 15.53 27.79 8.79
CA THR A 45 14.48 26.79 9.03
C THR A 45 14.30 25.88 7.80
N LEU A 46 14.23 26.45 6.59
CA LEU A 46 14.13 25.68 5.36
C LEU A 46 15.36 24.78 5.14
N PHE A 47 16.55 25.29 5.45
CA PHE A 47 17.79 24.51 5.33
C PHE A 47 17.80 23.29 6.24
N ARG A 48 17.35 23.44 7.49
CA ARG A 48 17.20 22.32 8.42
C ARG A 48 16.15 21.32 7.92
N TRP A 49 14.98 21.81 7.48
CA TRP A 49 13.92 20.93 6.95
C TRP A 49 14.35 20.14 5.73
N ARG A 50 15.18 20.71 4.85
CA ARG A 50 15.74 19.97 3.71
C ARG A 50 16.51 18.72 4.13
N ASN A 51 17.33 18.83 5.18
CA ASN A 51 18.09 17.71 5.70
C ASN A 51 17.15 16.66 6.34
N ASP A 52 16.21 17.11 7.16
CA ASP A 52 15.23 16.23 7.82
C ASP A 52 14.34 15.52 6.77
N ILE A 53 13.94 16.24 5.71
CA ILE A 53 13.16 15.66 4.60
C ILE A 53 13.99 14.63 3.82
N ALA A 54 15.26 14.90 3.57
CA ALA A 54 16.13 13.96 2.87
C ALA A 54 16.35 12.69 3.71
N GLU A 55 16.55 12.82 5.02
CA GLU A 55 16.71 11.69 5.93
C GLU A 55 15.42 10.88 6.07
N MET A 56 14.27 11.54 6.23
CA MET A 56 12.98 10.90 6.54
C MET A 56 12.29 10.31 5.30
N PHE A 57 12.36 11.00 4.17
CA PHE A 57 11.60 10.67 2.96
C PHE A 57 12.48 10.28 1.77
N GLY A 58 13.79 10.40 1.88
CA GLY A 58 14.72 10.20 0.75
C GLY A 58 14.58 11.27 -0.34
N ILE A 59 13.90 12.40 -0.07
CA ILE A 59 13.63 13.45 -1.05
C ILE A 59 14.69 14.54 -0.94
N ALA A 60 15.47 14.75 -2.00
CA ALA A 60 16.50 15.77 -2.07
C ALA A 60 15.91 17.09 -2.58
N ILE A 61 15.83 18.11 -1.72
CA ILE A 61 15.49 19.48 -2.12
C ILE A 61 16.80 20.26 -2.31
N GLU A 62 17.04 20.76 -3.51
CA GLU A 62 18.20 21.56 -3.85
C GLU A 62 17.82 23.01 -4.20
N CYS A 63 18.84 23.89 -4.17
CA CYS A 63 18.69 25.29 -4.54
C CYS A 63 19.71 25.63 -5.64
N LYS A 64 19.21 26.11 -6.79
CA LYS A 64 20.02 26.60 -7.89
C LYS A 64 19.47 27.94 -8.38
N HIS A 65 20.34 28.95 -8.46
CA HIS A 65 19.95 30.32 -8.83
C HIS A 65 18.76 30.84 -7.97
N GLU A 66 18.86 30.66 -6.65
CA GLU A 66 17.85 31.06 -5.65
C GLU A 66 16.48 30.36 -5.77
N LEU A 67 16.36 29.36 -6.64
CA LEU A 67 15.16 28.55 -6.80
C LEU A 67 15.34 27.18 -6.18
N PHE A 68 14.42 26.81 -5.31
CA PHE A 68 14.32 25.47 -4.69
C PHE A 68 13.55 24.53 -5.60
N TYR A 69 14.01 23.29 -5.72
CA TYR A 69 13.41 22.23 -6.52
C TYR A 69 13.72 20.85 -5.94
N ILE A 70 12.96 19.84 -6.31
CA ILE A 70 13.22 18.44 -5.95
C ILE A 70 14.20 17.87 -6.97
N ALA A 71 15.38 17.43 -6.49
CA ALA A 71 16.47 16.97 -7.35
C ALA A 71 16.27 15.53 -7.85
N ASN A 72 15.51 14.71 -7.09
CA ASN A 72 15.21 13.32 -7.39
C ASN A 72 13.69 13.08 -7.46
N PRO A 73 12.98 13.67 -8.43
CA PRO A 73 11.52 13.60 -8.53
C PRO A 73 11.00 12.16 -8.72
N GLU A 74 11.82 11.24 -9.22
CA GLU A 74 11.51 9.83 -9.39
C GLU A 74 11.14 9.12 -8.07
N VAL A 75 11.64 9.61 -6.94
CA VAL A 75 11.27 9.07 -5.60
C VAL A 75 9.80 9.33 -5.29
N LEU A 76 9.22 10.40 -5.85
CA LEU A 76 7.80 10.75 -5.68
C LEU A 76 6.88 9.91 -6.55
N ASP A 77 7.40 9.32 -7.62
CA ASP A 77 6.63 8.53 -8.58
C ASP A 77 6.73 7.01 -8.30
N GLN A 78 7.68 6.61 -7.43
CA GLN A 78 7.81 5.21 -7.01
C GLN A 78 6.69 4.84 -6.03
N SER A 79 6.00 3.73 -6.31
CA SER A 79 5.04 3.15 -5.38
C SER A 79 5.78 2.65 -4.12
N GLY A 80 5.50 3.23 -2.97
CA GLY A 80 6.15 2.82 -1.73
C GLY A 80 5.59 3.54 -0.50
N LEU A 81 6.16 3.23 0.66
CA LEU A 81 5.74 3.81 1.95
C LEU A 81 5.80 5.34 1.95
N THR A 82 6.85 5.93 1.38
CA THR A 82 7.03 7.38 1.28
C THR A 82 5.88 8.04 0.52
N GLN A 83 5.55 7.54 -0.66
CA GLN A 83 4.43 8.04 -1.46
C GLN A 83 3.09 7.88 -0.74
N TRP A 84 2.87 6.72 -0.12
CA TRP A 84 1.66 6.48 0.66
C TRP A 84 1.53 7.46 1.84
N LEU A 85 2.61 7.71 2.58
CA LEU A 85 2.65 8.69 3.66
C LEU A 85 2.35 10.11 3.15
N LEU A 86 3.00 10.55 2.07
CA LEU A 86 2.76 11.87 1.48
C LEU A 86 1.30 12.05 1.08
N ASN A 87 0.73 11.09 0.36
CA ASN A 87 -0.67 11.13 -0.07
C ASN A 87 -1.64 11.14 1.12
N THR A 88 -1.39 10.31 2.13
CA THR A 88 -2.23 10.22 3.33
C THR A 88 -2.22 11.54 4.09
N TYR A 89 -1.05 12.12 4.32
CA TYR A 89 -0.95 13.41 5.01
C TYR A 89 -1.48 14.58 4.20
N SER A 90 -1.29 14.59 2.88
CA SER A 90 -1.88 15.61 2.00
C SER A 90 -3.41 15.58 2.08
N THR A 91 -3.99 14.38 2.06
CA THR A 91 -5.42 14.17 2.25
C THR A 91 -5.89 14.64 3.62
N LEU A 92 -5.19 14.27 4.70
CA LEU A 92 -5.51 14.70 6.07
C LEU A 92 -5.47 16.23 6.20
N ASN A 93 -4.45 16.89 5.64
CA ASN A 93 -4.36 18.35 5.64
C ASN A 93 -5.54 19.02 4.93
N SER A 94 -5.97 18.46 3.80
CA SER A 94 -7.13 18.96 3.05
C SER A 94 -8.41 18.77 3.85
N LEU A 95 -8.57 17.63 4.53
CA LEU A 95 -9.75 17.32 5.36
C LEU A 95 -9.84 18.18 6.62
N GLU A 96 -8.72 18.44 7.33
CA GLU A 96 -8.73 19.32 8.51
C GLU A 96 -9.20 20.73 8.19
N ASN A 97 -8.79 21.28 7.03
CA ASN A 97 -9.27 22.58 6.56
C ASN A 97 -10.75 22.54 6.16
N SER A 98 -11.32 21.36 5.97
CA SER A 98 -12.68 21.12 5.50
C SER A 98 -13.66 20.74 6.61
N LEU A 99 -13.27 20.83 7.90
CA LEU A 99 -14.16 20.49 9.03
C LEU A 99 -15.49 21.26 9.05
N ARG A 100 -15.55 22.43 8.41
CA ARG A 100 -16.79 23.21 8.23
C ARG A 100 -17.79 22.57 7.26
N VAL A 101 -17.34 21.63 6.45
CA VAL A 101 -18.14 20.91 5.45
C VAL A 101 -18.05 19.37 5.65
N LYS A 102 -17.78 18.93 6.90
CA LYS A 102 -17.64 17.50 7.25
C LYS A 102 -18.86 16.66 6.88
N ASP A 103 -20.03 17.27 6.88
CA ASP A 103 -21.31 16.68 6.47
C ASP A 103 -21.40 16.37 4.97
N ARG A 104 -20.48 16.91 4.17
CA ARG A 104 -20.37 16.71 2.72
C ARG A 104 -19.21 15.80 2.33
N ILE A 105 -18.45 15.30 3.32
CA ILE A 105 -17.30 14.42 3.10
C ILE A 105 -17.68 13.06 3.65
N LEU A 106 -17.87 12.11 2.76
CA LEU A 106 -18.24 10.74 3.12
C LEU A 106 -17.01 9.84 3.00
N THR A 107 -16.79 9.03 4.01
CA THR A 107 -15.73 8.01 4.03
C THR A 107 -16.33 6.65 4.30
N GLU A 108 -15.78 5.62 3.69
CA GLU A 108 -16.11 4.25 4.07
C GLU A 108 -15.45 3.90 5.40
N PRO A 109 -16.12 3.11 6.26
CA PRO A 109 -15.50 2.64 7.49
C PRO A 109 -14.30 1.76 7.16
N ILE A 110 -13.14 2.10 7.73
CA ILE A 110 -11.92 1.32 7.59
C ILE A 110 -11.93 0.23 8.66
N PRO A 111 -12.05 -1.06 8.30
CA PRO A 111 -12.09 -2.14 9.29
C PRO A 111 -10.71 -2.48 9.86
N SER A 112 -9.69 -1.68 9.57
CA SER A 112 -8.35 -1.96 10.04
C SER A 112 -8.19 -1.63 11.52
N SER A 113 -7.80 -2.62 12.29
CA SER A 113 -7.28 -2.39 13.63
C SER A 113 -5.82 -1.95 13.50
N GLU A 114 -5.53 -0.70 13.82
CA GLU A 114 -4.15 -0.22 14.02
C GLU A 114 -3.64 -0.56 15.41
N LEU A 115 -4.43 -1.29 16.19
CA LEU A 115 -4.26 -1.50 17.62
C LEU A 115 -2.84 -2.01 17.97
N PHE A 116 -2.28 -2.92 17.18
CA PHE A 116 -0.96 -3.50 17.43
C PHE A 116 0.10 -3.11 16.40
N LEU A 117 -0.22 -2.19 15.48
CA LEU A 117 0.70 -1.84 14.38
C LEU A 117 2.00 -1.24 14.91
N ASN A 118 1.92 -0.33 15.88
CA ASN A 118 3.10 0.29 16.48
C ASN A 118 3.97 -0.73 17.22
N ASP A 119 3.36 -1.63 17.97
CA ASP A 119 4.09 -2.67 18.73
C ASP A 119 4.78 -3.64 17.77
N ILE A 120 4.13 -3.99 16.65
CA ILE A 120 4.72 -4.83 15.60
C ILE A 120 5.89 -4.10 14.93
N ILE A 121 5.76 -2.81 14.62
CA ILE A 121 6.86 -2.02 14.05
C ILE A 121 8.06 -1.97 14.99
N GLU A 122 7.85 -1.82 16.28
CA GLU A 122 8.94 -1.84 17.25
C GLU A 122 9.59 -3.24 17.38
N ALA A 123 8.77 -4.32 17.30
CA ALA A 123 9.29 -5.69 17.27
C ALA A 123 10.12 -5.96 15.98
N LEU A 124 9.70 -5.43 14.82
CA LEU A 124 10.45 -5.48 13.56
C LEU A 124 11.82 -4.78 13.70
N LYS A 125 11.87 -3.56 14.24
CA LYS A 125 13.12 -2.81 14.46
C LYS A 125 14.11 -3.54 15.35
N GLN A 126 13.60 -4.26 16.36
CA GLN A 126 14.40 -4.95 17.36
C GLN A 126 14.65 -6.42 17.03
N ASN A 127 14.08 -6.93 15.93
CA ASN A 127 14.09 -8.34 15.55
C ASN A 127 13.64 -9.26 16.69
N ARG A 128 12.55 -8.91 17.37
CA ARG A 128 11.96 -9.68 18.47
C ARG A 128 10.78 -10.50 18.00
N LEU A 129 10.61 -11.71 18.58
CA LEU A 129 9.42 -12.51 18.36
C LEU A 129 8.20 -11.81 18.98
N VAL A 130 7.05 -11.99 18.36
CA VAL A 130 5.76 -11.56 18.89
C VAL A 130 4.88 -12.78 19.18
N ARG A 131 4.05 -12.67 20.22
CA ARG A 131 3.09 -13.69 20.62
C ARG A 131 1.70 -13.08 20.69
N PHE A 132 0.71 -13.76 20.13
CA PHE A 132 -0.68 -13.30 20.14
C PHE A 132 -1.64 -14.48 19.98
N THR A 133 -2.89 -14.26 20.37
CA THR A 133 -4.00 -15.16 20.06
C THR A 133 -4.61 -14.74 18.73
N TYR A 134 -4.74 -15.69 17.78
CA TYR A 134 -5.27 -15.45 16.44
C TYR A 134 -6.54 -16.25 16.20
N THR A 135 -7.63 -15.55 15.81
CA THR A 135 -8.91 -16.17 15.50
C THR A 135 -9.20 -16.06 14.00
N LYS A 136 -9.29 -17.19 13.32
CA LYS A 136 -9.66 -17.24 11.90
C LYS A 136 -11.18 -17.06 11.74
N PHE A 137 -11.59 -16.44 10.63
CA PHE A 137 -13.01 -16.33 10.31
C PHE A 137 -13.69 -17.67 9.97
N VAL A 138 -12.92 -18.66 9.49
CA VAL A 138 -13.46 -19.92 8.97
C VAL A 138 -13.91 -20.87 10.10
N ASP A 139 -13.08 -21.02 11.11
CA ASP A 139 -13.28 -21.98 12.20
C ASP A 139 -13.62 -21.31 13.54
N GLY A 140 -13.37 -20.00 13.65
CA GLY A 140 -13.61 -19.24 14.88
C GLY A 140 -12.77 -19.70 16.09
N VAL A 141 -11.83 -20.65 15.91
CA VAL A 141 -11.05 -21.23 16.99
C VAL A 141 -9.81 -20.36 17.28
N PRO A 142 -9.69 -19.83 18.51
CA PRO A 142 -8.50 -19.09 18.90
C PRO A 142 -7.27 -20.01 18.95
N ASN A 143 -6.17 -19.55 18.37
CA ASN A 143 -4.90 -20.25 18.40
C ASN A 143 -3.81 -19.29 18.85
N VAL A 144 -2.99 -19.71 19.81
CA VAL A 144 -1.80 -18.95 20.19
C VAL A 144 -0.72 -19.13 19.10
N CYS A 145 -0.15 -18.03 18.67
CA CYS A 145 0.87 -17.99 17.65
C CYS A 145 2.10 -17.24 18.17
N THR A 146 3.27 -17.84 18.03
CA THR A 146 4.58 -17.22 18.23
C THR A 146 5.20 -17.01 16.86
N VAL A 147 5.51 -15.76 16.52
CA VAL A 147 5.86 -15.37 15.16
C VAL A 147 7.14 -14.52 15.15
N ARG A 148 8.07 -14.83 14.25
CA ARG A 148 9.16 -13.93 13.85
C ARG A 148 8.58 -12.94 12.84
N PRO A 149 8.38 -11.68 13.19
CA PRO A 149 7.80 -10.70 12.29
C PRO A 149 8.80 -10.36 11.17
N TYR A 150 8.38 -10.48 9.90
CA TYR A 150 9.23 -10.18 8.75
C TYR A 150 8.89 -8.82 8.14
N CYS A 151 7.61 -8.56 7.88
CA CYS A 151 7.13 -7.26 7.42
C CYS A 151 5.63 -7.07 7.67
N VAL A 152 5.17 -5.84 7.55
CA VAL A 152 3.74 -5.50 7.53
C VAL A 152 3.32 -5.04 6.15
N LYS A 153 2.11 -5.40 5.74
CA LYS A 153 1.54 -5.03 4.45
C LYS A 153 0.13 -4.47 4.62
N LEU A 154 -0.14 -3.33 4.00
CA LEU A 154 -1.50 -2.82 3.85
C LEU A 154 -2.10 -3.39 2.56
N PHE A 155 -3.24 -4.06 2.68
CA PHE A 155 -3.98 -4.60 1.53
C PHE A 155 -5.48 -4.48 1.77
N MET A 156 -6.20 -3.92 0.81
CA MET A 156 -7.66 -3.70 0.89
C MET A 156 -8.08 -3.08 2.25
N GLN A 157 -7.41 -2.00 2.63
CA GLN A 157 -7.65 -1.24 3.86
C GLN A 157 -7.43 -2.00 5.17
N ARG A 158 -6.72 -3.13 5.14
CA ARG A 158 -6.35 -3.92 6.33
C ARG A 158 -4.86 -4.12 6.43
N TRP A 159 -4.34 -4.01 7.65
CA TRP A 159 -2.95 -4.32 7.95
C TRP A 159 -2.77 -5.83 8.18
N TYR A 160 -1.70 -6.36 7.63
CA TYR A 160 -1.31 -7.76 7.75
C TYR A 160 0.16 -7.85 8.17
N LEU A 161 0.43 -8.74 9.11
CA LEU A 161 1.77 -9.18 9.49
C LEU A 161 2.14 -10.42 8.67
N LEU A 162 3.22 -10.36 7.89
CA LEU A 162 3.90 -11.53 7.37
C LEU A 162 5.00 -11.94 8.36
N GLY A 163 5.05 -13.20 8.73
CA GLY A 163 6.10 -13.71 9.61
C GLY A 163 6.18 -15.23 9.60
N TYR A 164 7.28 -15.74 10.15
CA TYR A 164 7.50 -17.17 10.33
C TYR A 164 6.85 -17.64 11.64
N CYS A 165 5.89 -18.52 11.54
CA CYS A 165 5.16 -19.09 12.68
C CYS A 165 5.92 -20.28 13.25
N GLU A 166 6.27 -20.24 14.54
CA GLU A 166 7.01 -21.28 15.22
C GLU A 166 6.22 -22.59 15.33
N GLU A 167 4.93 -22.51 15.61
CA GLU A 167 4.07 -23.68 15.77
C GLU A 167 3.79 -24.36 14.42
N ARG A 168 3.69 -23.59 13.33
CA ARG A 168 3.34 -24.10 12.00
C ARG A 168 4.54 -24.29 11.09
N LYS A 169 5.75 -23.95 11.55
CA LYS A 169 7.03 -24.08 10.83
C LYS A 169 6.98 -23.55 9.41
N GLY A 170 6.52 -22.30 9.24
CA GLY A 170 6.44 -21.69 7.92
C GLY A 170 5.89 -20.26 7.93
N LEU A 171 6.07 -19.57 6.80
CA LEU A 171 5.56 -18.21 6.62
C LEU A 171 4.04 -18.20 6.60
N ARG A 172 3.47 -17.23 7.29
CA ARG A 172 2.02 -17.00 7.37
C ARG A 172 1.73 -15.51 7.40
N THR A 173 0.57 -15.15 6.88
CA THR A 173 -0.01 -13.80 7.01
C THR A 173 -1.11 -13.77 8.06
N TYR A 174 -1.09 -12.74 8.88
CA TYR A 174 -2.02 -12.53 9.96
C TYR A 174 -2.64 -11.14 9.86
N GLY A 175 -3.97 -11.03 9.71
CA GLY A 175 -4.65 -9.74 9.79
C GLY A 175 -4.64 -9.22 11.22
N LEU A 176 -4.24 -7.97 11.42
CA LEU A 176 -4.13 -7.38 12.75
C LEU A 176 -5.49 -7.29 13.46
N ASP A 177 -6.55 -7.14 12.68
CA ASP A 177 -7.94 -7.10 13.15
C ASP A 177 -8.44 -8.41 13.80
N ARG A 178 -7.65 -9.49 13.69
CA ARG A 178 -7.97 -10.82 14.24
C ARG A 178 -6.99 -11.28 15.31
N MET A 179 -6.17 -10.37 15.80
CA MET A 179 -5.24 -10.59 16.90
C MET A 179 -5.83 -10.12 18.22
N THR A 180 -5.59 -10.88 19.28
CA THR A 180 -5.83 -10.50 20.68
C THR A 180 -4.63 -10.93 21.52
N ASP A 181 -4.54 -10.43 22.77
CA ASP A 181 -3.48 -10.80 23.74
C ASP A 181 -2.07 -10.66 23.17
N PHE A 182 -1.84 -9.57 22.42
CA PHE A 182 -0.56 -9.31 21.77
C PHE A 182 0.52 -8.95 22.78
N SER A 183 1.71 -9.53 22.59
CA SER A 183 2.91 -9.20 23.37
C SER A 183 4.18 -9.39 22.54
N THR A 184 5.17 -8.55 22.77
CA THR A 184 6.53 -8.73 22.26
C THR A 184 7.32 -9.54 23.27
N THR A 185 8.03 -10.58 22.83
CA THR A 185 8.87 -11.43 23.69
C THR A 185 10.28 -10.85 23.83
N ASP A 186 11.08 -11.38 24.77
CA ASP A 186 12.49 -11.03 24.89
C ASP A 186 13.40 -11.80 23.90
N GLU A 187 12.85 -12.81 23.24
CA GLU A 187 13.57 -13.61 22.26
C GLU A 187 13.80 -12.82 20.98
N LYS A 188 15.03 -12.92 20.44
CA LYS A 188 15.43 -12.31 19.19
C LYS A 188 15.61 -13.39 18.11
N PHE A 189 15.41 -12.98 16.86
CA PHE A 189 15.68 -13.81 15.69
C PHE A 189 16.57 -13.05 14.70
N SER A 190 17.15 -13.79 13.76
CA SER A 190 17.82 -13.20 12.60
C SER A 190 16.88 -13.28 11.40
N LEU A 191 16.60 -12.13 10.79
CA LEU A 191 15.89 -12.12 9.52
C LEU A 191 16.76 -12.82 8.47
N PRO A 192 16.22 -13.74 7.65
CA PRO A 192 17.00 -14.34 6.58
C PRO A 192 17.63 -13.29 5.67
N ASN A 193 18.91 -13.43 5.35
CA ASN A 193 19.65 -12.44 4.57
C ASN A 193 19.11 -12.24 3.14
N ASP A 194 18.41 -13.25 2.63
CA ASP A 194 17.79 -13.27 1.31
C ASP A 194 16.32 -12.81 1.31
N PHE A 195 15.77 -12.45 2.49
CA PHE A 195 14.41 -11.95 2.57
C PHE A 195 14.32 -10.48 2.18
N ASP A 196 13.63 -10.23 1.10
CA ASP A 196 13.20 -8.91 0.67
C ASP A 196 11.66 -8.90 0.56
N ALA A 197 11.01 -8.00 1.29
CA ALA A 197 9.55 -7.96 1.36
C ALA A 197 8.91 -7.57 0.01
N GLU A 198 9.54 -6.66 -0.72
CA GLU A 198 9.06 -6.21 -2.03
C GLU A 198 9.22 -7.32 -3.07
N ALA A 199 10.39 -7.93 -3.13
CA ALA A 199 10.64 -9.09 -3.99
C ALA A 199 9.71 -10.27 -3.65
N TYR A 200 9.45 -10.52 -2.36
CA TYR A 200 8.53 -11.57 -1.94
C TYR A 200 7.13 -11.32 -2.49
N PHE A 201 6.58 -10.12 -2.30
CA PHE A 201 5.22 -9.80 -2.77
C PHE A 201 5.13 -9.46 -4.25
N SER A 202 6.26 -9.23 -4.95
CA SER A 202 6.27 -8.93 -6.39
C SER A 202 5.72 -10.06 -7.28
N THR A 203 5.67 -11.29 -6.75
CA THR A 203 5.10 -12.45 -7.44
C THR A 203 3.78 -12.94 -6.84
N HIS A 204 3.31 -12.31 -5.76
CA HIS A 204 2.09 -12.71 -5.07
C HIS A 204 0.97 -11.68 -5.30
N PHE A 205 -0.23 -12.16 -5.50
CA PHE A 205 -1.40 -11.28 -5.48
C PHE A 205 -1.95 -11.20 -4.05
N GLY A 206 -2.18 -9.96 -3.57
CA GLY A 206 -2.74 -9.75 -2.22
C GLY A 206 -1.78 -10.13 -1.09
N ILE A 207 -2.27 -10.96 -0.18
CA ILE A 207 -1.59 -11.34 1.07
C ILE A 207 -1.26 -12.84 1.15
N SER A 208 -1.49 -13.58 0.08
CA SER A 208 -1.25 -15.04 0.06
C SER A 208 0.22 -15.37 0.27
N THR A 209 0.47 -16.46 1.00
CA THR A 209 1.79 -17.07 1.19
C THR A 209 1.93 -18.41 0.45
N GLU A 210 1.07 -18.66 -0.52
CA GLU A 210 0.96 -19.92 -1.25
C GLU A 210 2.08 -20.08 -2.29
N THR A 211 3.28 -20.35 -1.81
CA THR A 211 4.49 -20.52 -2.65
C THR A 211 4.43 -21.74 -3.56
N TYR A 212 3.56 -22.72 -3.28
CA TYR A 212 3.35 -23.90 -4.13
C TYR A 212 2.63 -23.56 -5.45
N ILE A 213 1.90 -22.42 -5.51
CA ILE A 213 1.32 -21.93 -6.77
C ILE A 213 2.44 -21.40 -7.64
N LYS A 214 2.57 -21.94 -8.86
CA LYS A 214 3.59 -21.52 -9.80
C LYS A 214 3.39 -20.07 -10.22
N CYS A 215 4.48 -19.30 -10.29
CA CYS A 215 4.45 -17.95 -10.87
C CYS A 215 4.33 -18.05 -12.39
N GLU A 216 3.30 -17.47 -12.97
CA GLU A 216 2.99 -17.54 -14.39
C GLU A 216 2.66 -16.15 -14.96
N THR A 217 2.86 -15.98 -16.25
CA THR A 217 2.36 -14.79 -16.96
C THR A 217 0.92 -15.08 -17.38
N VAL A 218 0.00 -14.35 -16.77
CA VAL A 218 -1.43 -14.43 -17.10
C VAL A 218 -1.78 -13.32 -18.07
N THR A 219 -2.33 -13.70 -19.23
CA THR A 219 -2.86 -12.77 -20.23
C THR A 219 -4.37 -12.72 -20.12
N PHE A 220 -4.92 -11.52 -20.04
CA PHE A 220 -6.36 -11.33 -19.97
C PHE A 220 -6.81 -10.14 -20.80
N LYS A 221 -8.02 -10.22 -21.33
CA LYS A 221 -8.67 -9.17 -22.09
C LYS A 221 -9.65 -8.43 -21.20
N ALA A 222 -9.63 -7.12 -21.25
CA ALA A 222 -10.59 -6.26 -20.56
C ALA A 222 -11.33 -5.39 -21.55
N TYR A 223 -12.66 -5.37 -21.42
CA TYR A 223 -13.55 -4.58 -22.25
C TYR A 223 -13.87 -3.24 -21.60
N ASN A 224 -14.29 -2.26 -22.41
CA ASN A 224 -14.74 -0.96 -21.90
C ASN A 224 -15.88 -1.12 -20.88
N PRO A 225 -15.88 -0.32 -19.78
CA PRO A 225 -14.90 0.69 -19.40
C PRO A 225 -13.73 0.14 -18.54
N HIS A 226 -13.69 -1.18 -18.25
CA HIS A 226 -12.73 -1.77 -17.31
C HIS A 226 -11.28 -1.69 -17.78
N ASN A 227 -11.03 -1.69 -19.10
CA ASN A 227 -9.69 -1.45 -19.63
C ASN A 227 -9.14 -0.07 -19.22
N CYS A 228 -9.99 0.97 -19.15
CA CYS A 228 -9.60 2.29 -18.69
C CYS A 228 -9.30 2.31 -17.19
N TYR A 229 -10.13 1.63 -16.38
CA TYR A 229 -9.90 1.51 -14.94
C TYR A 229 -8.61 0.74 -14.63
N LEU A 230 -8.32 -0.32 -15.37
CA LEU A 230 -7.10 -1.11 -15.20
C LEU A 230 -5.81 -0.36 -15.61
N ARG A 231 -5.91 0.61 -16.53
CA ARG A 231 -4.79 1.54 -16.80
C ARG A 231 -4.59 2.52 -15.65
N ALA A 232 -5.68 3.07 -15.13
CA ALA A 232 -5.62 4.05 -14.04
C ALA A 232 -5.21 3.42 -12.70
N LEU A 233 -5.66 2.19 -12.44
CA LEU A 233 -5.35 1.43 -11.24
C LEU A 233 -5.01 -0.02 -11.61
N PRO A 234 -3.73 -0.31 -11.89
CA PRO A 234 -3.27 -1.66 -12.22
C PRO A 234 -3.58 -2.66 -11.12
N LEU A 235 -3.90 -3.90 -11.51
CA LEU A 235 -4.16 -5.01 -10.57
C LEU A 235 -2.90 -5.41 -9.80
N HIS A 236 -1.76 -5.31 -10.46
CA HIS A 236 -0.47 -5.75 -9.96
C HIS A 236 0.65 -4.89 -10.54
N SER A 237 1.76 -4.74 -9.83
CA SER A 237 2.91 -3.94 -10.28
C SER A 237 3.53 -4.42 -11.61
N SER A 238 3.36 -5.70 -11.93
CA SER A 238 3.82 -6.28 -13.20
C SER A 238 2.81 -6.17 -14.34
N GLN A 239 1.73 -5.40 -14.18
CA GLN A 239 0.73 -5.28 -15.24
C GLN A 239 1.25 -4.45 -16.42
N GLU A 240 1.18 -5.02 -17.61
CA GLU A 240 1.52 -4.37 -18.88
C GLU A 240 0.34 -4.46 -19.85
N GLU A 241 0.06 -3.39 -20.57
CA GLU A 241 -0.90 -3.39 -21.68
C GLU A 241 -0.16 -3.80 -22.96
N VAL A 242 -0.45 -4.99 -23.48
CA VAL A 242 0.26 -5.57 -24.62
C VAL A 242 -0.48 -5.39 -25.95
N GLU A 243 -1.79 -5.11 -25.90
CA GLU A 243 -2.61 -4.84 -27.08
C GLU A 243 -3.73 -3.86 -26.73
N LYS A 244 -4.02 -2.94 -27.66
CA LYS A 244 -5.14 -2.01 -27.58
C LYS A 244 -5.99 -2.11 -28.83
N GLY A 245 -7.22 -2.58 -28.67
CA GLY A 245 -8.21 -2.68 -29.74
C GLY A 245 -9.36 -1.69 -29.58
N ASP A 246 -10.31 -1.76 -30.50
CA ASP A 246 -11.55 -0.99 -30.39
C ASP A 246 -12.47 -1.60 -29.34
N GLY A 247 -12.72 -0.85 -28.28
CA GLY A 247 -13.55 -1.27 -27.14
C GLY A 247 -12.89 -2.26 -26.17
N TYR A 248 -11.61 -2.58 -26.30
CA TYR A 248 -10.91 -3.48 -25.39
C TYR A 248 -9.40 -3.22 -25.29
N SER A 249 -8.77 -3.85 -24.32
CA SER A 249 -7.32 -3.98 -24.21
C SER A 249 -6.94 -5.36 -23.70
N VAL A 250 -5.74 -5.81 -24.07
CA VAL A 250 -5.14 -7.03 -23.52
C VAL A 250 -4.01 -6.65 -22.59
N PHE A 251 -4.06 -7.22 -21.41
CA PHE A 251 -3.05 -7.02 -20.36
C PHE A 251 -2.33 -8.32 -20.05
N GLN A 252 -1.09 -8.19 -19.61
CA GLN A 252 -0.33 -9.29 -19.03
C GLN A 252 0.06 -8.92 -17.60
N VAL A 253 0.02 -9.93 -16.71
CA VAL A 253 0.53 -9.83 -15.34
C VAL A 253 1.35 -11.06 -15.03
N ARG A 254 2.48 -10.90 -14.32
CA ARG A 254 3.31 -12.01 -13.87
C ARG A 254 3.17 -12.20 -12.37
N LEU A 255 2.43 -13.22 -11.96
CA LEU A 255 2.11 -13.48 -10.56
C LEU A 255 1.77 -14.97 -10.31
N ARG A 256 1.55 -15.32 -9.05
CA ARG A 256 0.96 -16.59 -8.62
C ARG A 256 -0.55 -16.43 -8.61
N PRO A 257 -1.28 -17.04 -9.57
CA PRO A 257 -2.73 -16.86 -9.68
C PRO A 257 -3.45 -17.63 -8.55
N ASN A 258 -3.58 -16.97 -7.41
CA ASN A 258 -4.23 -17.47 -6.21
C ASN A 258 -5.73 -17.10 -6.19
N TYR A 259 -6.43 -17.53 -5.11
CA TYR A 259 -7.86 -17.25 -4.94
C TYR A 259 -8.19 -15.76 -4.99
N GLU A 260 -7.36 -14.90 -4.37
CA GLU A 260 -7.59 -13.44 -4.34
C GLU A 260 -7.52 -12.82 -5.74
N PHE A 261 -6.63 -13.33 -6.60
CA PHE A 261 -6.53 -12.91 -8.00
C PHE A 261 -7.79 -13.27 -8.78
N TYR A 262 -8.25 -14.51 -8.69
CA TYR A 262 -9.49 -14.94 -9.36
C TYR A 262 -10.69 -14.15 -8.87
N TRP A 263 -10.82 -13.97 -7.56
CA TRP A 263 -11.90 -13.19 -6.98
C TRP A 263 -11.89 -11.74 -7.46
N ARG A 264 -10.70 -11.13 -7.56
CA ARG A 264 -10.57 -9.76 -8.09
C ARG A 264 -11.04 -9.65 -9.53
N LEU A 265 -10.72 -10.63 -10.39
CA LEU A 265 -11.19 -10.66 -11.77
C LEU A 265 -12.70 -10.95 -11.88
N LEU A 266 -13.22 -11.88 -11.07
CA LEU A 266 -14.66 -12.17 -11.00
C LEU A 266 -15.48 -10.95 -10.60
N GLY A 267 -14.96 -10.10 -9.73
CA GLY A 267 -15.60 -8.84 -9.34
C GLY A 267 -15.77 -7.83 -10.50
N MET A 268 -15.12 -8.06 -11.64
CA MET A 268 -15.30 -7.26 -12.86
C MET A 268 -16.38 -7.84 -13.81
N GLY A 269 -17.01 -8.95 -13.43
CA GLY A 269 -18.10 -9.58 -14.15
C GLY A 269 -17.70 -10.02 -15.56
N ASP A 270 -18.56 -9.72 -16.54
CA ASP A 270 -18.41 -10.09 -17.95
C ASP A 270 -17.40 -9.19 -18.72
N LYS A 271 -16.78 -8.24 -18.03
CA LYS A 271 -15.87 -7.27 -18.66
C LYS A 271 -14.41 -7.74 -18.69
N VAL A 272 -14.09 -8.90 -18.13
CA VAL A 272 -12.74 -9.45 -18.15
C VAL A 272 -12.76 -10.93 -18.54
N GLN A 273 -11.83 -11.31 -19.43
CA GLN A 273 -11.68 -12.67 -19.91
C GLN A 273 -10.22 -13.11 -19.81
N ILE A 274 -9.93 -14.21 -19.12
CA ILE A 274 -8.61 -14.81 -19.13
C ILE A 274 -8.37 -15.51 -20.47
N LEU A 275 -7.28 -15.15 -21.14
CA LEU A 275 -6.87 -15.73 -22.41
C LEU A 275 -5.91 -16.90 -22.22
N SER A 276 -4.87 -16.69 -21.37
CA SER A 276 -3.85 -17.68 -21.07
C SER A 276 -3.23 -17.48 -19.68
N PRO A 277 -2.59 -18.49 -19.08
CA PRO A 277 -2.45 -19.86 -19.56
C PRO A 277 -3.74 -20.68 -19.39
N GLU A 278 -3.85 -21.80 -20.09
CA GLU A 278 -5.06 -22.65 -20.10
C GLU A 278 -5.45 -23.15 -18.70
N GLY A 279 -4.48 -23.45 -17.83
CA GLY A 279 -4.74 -23.86 -16.45
C GLY A 279 -5.49 -22.79 -15.64
N VAL A 280 -5.05 -21.54 -15.76
CA VAL A 280 -5.67 -20.38 -15.09
C VAL A 280 -7.07 -20.10 -15.66
N ARG A 281 -7.21 -20.19 -16.98
CA ARG A 281 -8.51 -20.04 -17.65
C ARG A 281 -9.50 -21.12 -17.21
N ARG A 282 -9.05 -22.37 -17.08
CA ARG A 282 -9.87 -23.50 -16.63
C ARG A 282 -10.34 -23.32 -15.19
N GLU A 283 -9.46 -22.88 -14.29
CA GLU A 283 -9.85 -22.62 -12.90
C GLU A 283 -10.90 -21.52 -12.80
N MET A 284 -10.74 -20.41 -13.52
CA MET A 284 -11.76 -19.36 -13.64
C MET A 284 -13.09 -19.91 -14.12
N MET A 285 -13.06 -20.74 -15.16
CA MET A 285 -14.29 -21.35 -15.69
C MET A 285 -14.97 -22.29 -14.69
N MET A 286 -14.20 -23.03 -13.88
CA MET A 286 -14.75 -23.85 -12.80
C MET A 286 -15.41 -22.99 -11.71
N MET A 287 -14.81 -21.86 -11.34
CA MET A 287 -15.41 -20.91 -10.40
C MET A 287 -16.72 -20.33 -10.92
N ILE A 288 -16.75 -19.90 -12.17
CA ILE A 288 -17.96 -19.36 -12.82
C ILE A 288 -19.09 -20.42 -12.84
N LYS A 289 -18.77 -21.69 -13.16
CA LYS A 289 -19.76 -22.78 -13.11
C LYS A 289 -20.32 -23.01 -11.72
N ARG A 290 -19.46 -22.99 -10.69
CA ARG A 290 -19.90 -23.09 -9.29
C ARG A 290 -20.80 -21.93 -8.89
N ILE A 291 -20.44 -20.70 -9.27
CA ILE A 291 -21.29 -19.52 -9.06
C ILE A 291 -22.63 -19.71 -9.76
N GLY A 292 -22.63 -20.06 -11.05
CA GLY A 292 -23.85 -20.29 -11.81
C GLY A 292 -24.78 -21.33 -11.18
N SER A 293 -24.22 -22.41 -10.62
CA SER A 293 -25.02 -23.44 -9.96
C SER A 293 -25.74 -22.96 -8.68
N LEU A 294 -25.26 -21.89 -8.03
CA LEU A 294 -25.93 -21.29 -6.87
C LEU A 294 -27.26 -20.60 -7.25
N TYR A 295 -27.37 -20.13 -8.49
CA TYR A 295 -28.56 -19.42 -9.01
C TYR A 295 -29.50 -20.32 -9.81
N GLN A 296 -29.15 -21.60 -10.02
CA GLN A 296 -29.96 -22.57 -10.74
C GLN A 296 -30.73 -23.52 -9.82
N LYS A 297 -30.61 -23.34 -8.51
CA LYS A 297 -31.39 -24.11 -7.54
C LYS A 297 -32.80 -23.52 -7.38
N GLU A 298 -33.76 -24.16 -7.96
CA GLU A 298 -35.13 -24.22 -7.44
C GLU A 298 -35.26 -25.34 -6.42
#